data_0db8c6cc4aa02f5e577413d5a6c9ecee
#
_entry.id   0db8c6cc4aa02f5e577413d5a6c9ecee
#
_cell.length_a   1.000
_cell.length_b   1.000
_cell.length_c   1.000
_cell.angle_alpha   90.00
_cell.angle_beta   90.00
_cell.angle_gamma   90.00
#
_symmetry.space_group_name_H-M   'P 1'
#
loop_
_entity.id
_entity.type
_entity.pdbx_description
1 polymer ?
#
loop_
_entity_poly.entity_id
_entity_poly.type
_entity_poly.pdbx_seq_one_letter_code
_entity_poly.pdbx_strand_id
1 'polypeptide(L)'
;MIKIKRWYLPQCTLGVLTVNDFRCFTLELPMLDNAPNISCIYAAGGFRGNKHFSPHNGDVVAINNVMDRTNIQIHSGNYISQIRGCILVGDSIKFLDSDNIPDVTNSKATLAKLLKELPDSFNIEIT
;
A
#
# COMPACT_ATOMS: atom_id res chain seq x y z
N MET A 1 -9.00 -12.10 3.51
CA MET A 1 -7.56 -11.91 3.31
C MET A 1 -7.31 -10.90 2.20
N ILE A 2 -6.42 -9.94 2.43
CA ILE A 2 -5.95 -9.04 1.38
C ILE A 2 -4.89 -9.76 0.57
N LYS A 3 -4.97 -9.66 -0.76
CA LYS A 3 -3.93 -10.13 -1.67
C LYS A 3 -3.46 -8.94 -2.50
N ILE A 4 -2.14 -8.74 -2.58
CA ILE A 4 -1.52 -7.71 -3.40
C ILE A 4 -0.58 -8.42 -4.38
N LYS A 5 -0.84 -8.24 -5.67
CA LYS A 5 0.05 -8.71 -6.73
C LYS A 5 0.81 -7.53 -7.29
N ARG A 6 2.14 -7.60 -7.27
CA ARG A 6 3.04 -6.51 -7.64
C ARG A 6 3.62 -6.64 -9.03
N TRP A 7 3.96 -5.49 -9.60
CA TRP A 7 4.82 -5.35 -10.78
C TRP A 7 5.92 -4.36 -10.43
N TYR A 8 7.17 -4.80 -10.50
CA TYR A 8 8.32 -3.99 -10.12
C TYR A 8 8.80 -3.16 -11.30
N LEU A 9 8.78 -1.84 -11.16
CA LEU A 9 9.32 -0.90 -12.12
C LEU A 9 10.60 -0.27 -11.55
N PRO A 10 11.45 0.36 -12.39
CA PRO A 10 12.70 0.94 -11.88
C PRO A 10 12.49 2.01 -10.80
N GLN A 11 11.42 2.78 -10.86
CA GLN A 11 11.21 3.94 -10.00
C GLN A 11 10.06 3.78 -9.01
N CYS A 12 9.27 2.73 -9.14
CA CYS A 12 8.17 2.45 -8.22
C CYS A 12 7.72 1.01 -8.33
N THR A 13 6.84 0.60 -7.43
CA THR A 13 6.17 -0.70 -7.50
C THR A 13 4.67 -0.47 -7.62
N LEU A 14 4.08 -0.98 -8.69
CA LEU A 14 2.63 -0.97 -8.88
C LEU A 14 2.04 -2.29 -8.48
N GLY A 15 0.76 -2.30 -8.12
CA GLY A 15 0.10 -3.54 -7.78
C GLY A 15 -1.41 -3.47 -7.92
N VAL A 16 -2.02 -4.63 -7.78
CA VAL A 16 -3.47 -4.80 -7.68
C VAL A 16 -3.76 -5.47 -6.35
N LEU A 17 -4.59 -4.81 -5.56
CA LEU A 17 -5.07 -5.30 -4.28
C LEU A 17 -6.48 -5.86 -4.45
N THR A 18 -6.70 -7.07 -3.95
CA THR A 18 -8.03 -7.69 -3.94
C THR A 18 -8.38 -8.16 -2.55
N VAL A 19 -9.64 -7.97 -2.18
CA VAL A 19 -10.25 -8.53 -0.97
C VAL A 19 -11.74 -8.69 -1.23
N ASN A 20 -12.28 -9.90 -1.02
CA ASN A 20 -13.66 -10.22 -1.41
C ASN A 20 -13.86 -9.87 -2.90
N ASP A 21 -14.89 -9.11 -3.23
CA ASP A 21 -15.13 -8.62 -4.60
C ASP A 21 -14.55 -7.24 -4.86
N PHE A 22 -13.87 -6.65 -3.87
CA PHE A 22 -13.25 -5.34 -3.98
C PHE A 22 -11.88 -5.45 -4.64
N ARG A 23 -11.57 -4.49 -5.51
CA ARG A 23 -10.28 -4.40 -6.22
C ARG A 23 -9.85 -2.95 -6.32
N CYS A 24 -8.57 -2.68 -6.12
CA CYS A 24 -7.99 -1.36 -6.37
C CYS A 24 -6.52 -1.50 -6.79
N PHE A 25 -5.90 -0.39 -7.16
CA PHE A 25 -4.47 -0.34 -7.46
C PHE A 25 -3.67 0.02 -6.21
N THR A 26 -2.42 -0.40 -6.17
CA THR A 26 -1.45 -0.02 -5.14
C THR A 26 -0.24 0.65 -5.76
N LEU A 27 0.37 1.54 -4.99
CA LEU A 27 1.61 2.21 -5.37
C LEU A 27 2.57 2.20 -4.19
N GLU A 28 3.80 1.80 -4.45
CA GLU A 28 4.85 1.70 -3.45
C GLU A 28 6.18 2.21 -4.01
N LEU A 29 7.13 2.45 -3.14
CA LEU A 29 8.51 2.72 -3.51
C LEU A 29 9.10 1.58 -4.34
N PRO A 30 10.18 1.81 -5.09
CA PRO A 30 10.85 0.73 -5.81
C PRO A 30 11.43 -0.31 -4.84
N MET A 31 11.70 -1.52 -5.34
CA MET A 31 12.33 -2.57 -4.55
C MET A 31 13.85 -2.31 -4.47
N LEU A 32 14.31 -1.89 -3.32
CA LEU A 32 15.71 -1.63 -3.00
C LEU A 32 16.13 -2.45 -1.77
N ASP A 33 15.86 -3.76 -1.84
CA ASP A 33 16.23 -4.75 -0.82
C ASP A 33 15.73 -4.41 0.59
N ASN A 34 14.47 -3.92 0.67
CA ASN A 34 13.83 -3.56 1.94
C ASN A 34 14.58 -2.47 2.73
N ALA A 35 15.40 -1.66 2.07
CA ALA A 35 16.14 -0.61 2.74
C ALA A 35 15.18 0.42 3.38
N PRO A 36 15.38 0.77 4.66
CA PRO A 36 14.48 1.69 5.36
C PRO A 36 14.34 3.03 4.64
N ASN A 37 13.10 3.52 4.56
CA ASN A 37 12.72 4.83 4.01
C ASN A 37 12.86 5.01 2.49
N ILE A 38 13.49 4.08 1.78
CA ILE A 38 13.72 4.21 0.33
C ILE A 38 13.19 3.03 -0.49
N SER A 39 12.84 1.91 0.15
CA SER A 39 12.36 0.70 -0.50
C SER A 39 10.95 0.33 -0.07
N CYS A 40 10.19 -0.32 -0.96
CA CYS A 40 9.02 -1.08 -0.52
C CYS A 40 9.48 -2.28 0.33
N ILE A 41 8.54 -2.85 1.09
CA ILE A 41 8.81 -4.05 1.89
C ILE A 41 8.91 -5.28 0.98
N TYR A 42 9.55 -6.34 1.46
CA TYR A 42 9.61 -7.60 0.72
C TYR A 42 8.23 -8.22 0.54
N ALA A 43 8.03 -8.90 -0.57
CA ALA A 43 6.87 -9.75 -0.77
C ALA A 43 6.93 -10.95 0.16
N ALA A 44 5.80 -11.29 0.77
CA ALA A 44 5.65 -12.48 1.60
C ALA A 44 4.18 -12.81 1.78
N GLY A 45 3.89 -14.07 2.08
CA GLY A 45 2.59 -14.46 2.63
C GLY A 45 2.63 -14.41 4.15
N GLY A 46 1.46 -14.34 4.77
CA GLY A 46 1.36 -14.47 6.22
C GLY A 46 1.58 -13.20 7.01
N PHE A 47 1.55 -12.02 6.39
CA PHE A 47 1.44 -10.79 7.18
C PHE A 47 0.10 -10.73 7.90
N ARG A 48 0.11 -10.18 9.11
CA ARG A 48 -1.12 -9.83 9.82
C ARG A 48 -1.37 -8.34 9.70
N GLY A 49 -2.60 -8.00 9.38
CA GLY A 49 -3.04 -6.62 9.35
C GLY A 49 -4.18 -6.38 10.32
N ASN A 50 -4.39 -5.13 10.67
CA ASN A 50 -5.53 -4.69 11.45
C ASN A 50 -5.92 -3.28 11.09
N LYS A 51 -7.18 -2.95 11.31
CA LYS A 51 -7.65 -1.57 11.24
C LYS A 51 -6.99 -0.77 12.35
N HIS A 52 -6.53 0.44 12.04
CA HIS A 52 -5.79 1.25 12.97
C HIS A 52 -6.09 2.72 12.72
N PHE A 53 -6.18 3.51 13.77
CA PHE A 53 -6.23 4.96 13.66
C PHE A 53 -4.83 5.53 13.86
N SER A 54 -4.29 6.16 12.80
CA SER A 54 -3.01 6.85 12.85
C SER A 54 -3.26 8.34 13.10
N PRO A 55 -2.61 8.94 14.12
CA PRO A 55 -2.74 10.38 14.32
C PRO A 55 -2.34 11.21 13.10
N HIS A 56 -1.41 10.70 12.30
CA HIS A 56 -0.92 11.39 11.10
C HIS A 56 -1.78 11.10 9.86
N ASN A 57 -2.24 9.86 9.68
CA ASN A 57 -2.87 9.39 8.43
C ASN A 57 -4.38 9.10 8.57
N GLY A 58 -4.96 9.17 9.77
CA GLY A 58 -6.35 8.79 10.00
C GLY A 58 -6.57 7.28 10.04
N ASP A 59 -7.73 6.83 9.58
CA ASP A 59 -8.06 5.41 9.55
C ASP A 59 -7.27 4.71 8.44
N VAL A 60 -6.50 3.71 8.80
CA VAL A 60 -5.58 3.00 7.91
C VAL A 60 -5.61 1.51 8.19
N VAL A 61 -4.90 0.75 7.36
CA VAL A 61 -4.53 -0.64 7.64
C VAL A 61 -3.10 -0.65 8.17
N ALA A 62 -2.89 -1.17 9.37
CA ALA A 62 -1.55 -1.43 9.88
C ALA A 62 -1.10 -2.81 9.43
N ILE A 63 0.14 -2.92 8.97
CA ILE A 63 0.78 -4.21 8.63
C ILE A 63 1.81 -4.49 9.71
N ASN A 64 1.61 -5.60 10.43
CA ASN A 64 2.39 -5.91 11.64
C ASN A 64 3.58 -6.81 11.34
N ASN A 65 4.61 -6.68 12.15
CA ASN A 65 5.78 -7.57 12.16
C ASN A 65 6.48 -7.69 10.80
N VAL A 66 6.59 -6.56 10.10
CA VAL A 66 7.38 -6.52 8.86
C VAL A 66 8.86 -6.51 9.24
N MET A 67 9.62 -7.46 8.68
CA MET A 67 11.04 -7.63 8.98
C MET A 67 11.82 -6.32 8.78
N ASP A 68 12.56 -5.90 9.80
CA ASP A 68 13.43 -4.72 9.79
C ASP A 68 12.71 -3.40 9.46
N ARG A 69 11.39 -3.35 9.60
CA ARG A 69 10.60 -2.16 9.32
C ARG A 69 9.59 -1.91 10.43
N THR A 70 9.21 -0.65 10.59
CA THR A 70 8.20 -0.20 11.56
C THR A 70 7.20 0.74 10.91
N ASN A 71 6.00 0.82 11.48
CA ASN A 71 4.94 1.73 11.02
C ASN A 71 4.57 1.55 9.54
N ILE A 72 4.56 0.32 9.06
CA ILE A 72 4.11 0.02 7.70
C ILE A 72 2.59 0.01 7.68
N GLN A 73 2.01 0.81 6.80
CA GLN A 73 0.57 1.02 6.71
C GLN A 73 0.12 1.03 5.25
N ILE A 74 -1.13 0.66 5.03
CA ILE A 74 -1.84 0.99 3.79
C ILE A 74 -2.63 2.26 4.11
N HIS A 75 -2.31 3.36 3.43
CA HIS A 75 -2.94 4.64 3.69
C HIS A 75 -3.19 5.42 2.40
N SER A 76 -3.77 6.61 2.50
CA SER A 76 -4.06 7.43 1.34
C SER A 76 -2.88 8.33 0.96
N GLY A 77 -2.79 8.65 -0.31
CA GLY A 77 -1.79 9.53 -0.91
C GLY A 77 -1.76 9.34 -2.41
N ASN A 78 -1.01 10.16 -3.11
CA ASN A 78 -0.96 10.15 -4.57
C ASN A 78 0.42 9.80 -5.12
N TYR A 79 1.49 10.18 -4.41
CA TYR A 79 2.86 10.15 -4.92
C TYR A 79 3.76 9.32 -4.04
N ILE A 80 4.75 8.63 -4.65
CA ILE A 80 5.73 7.87 -3.87
C ILE A 80 6.57 8.75 -2.95
N SER A 81 6.69 10.04 -3.26
CA SER A 81 7.38 11.00 -2.38
C SER A 81 6.69 11.20 -1.04
N GLN A 82 5.43 10.76 -0.91
CA GLN A 82 4.66 10.87 0.33
C GLN A 82 4.83 9.68 1.27
N ILE A 83 5.60 8.65 0.84
CA ILE A 83 5.73 7.40 1.60
C ILE A 83 7.19 7.03 1.81
N ARG A 84 7.43 6.21 2.85
CA ARG A 84 8.76 5.69 3.21
C ARG A 84 8.75 4.17 3.37
N GLY A 85 7.88 3.49 2.62
CA GLY A 85 7.72 2.05 2.68
C GLY A 85 6.28 1.59 2.83
N CYS A 86 5.37 2.51 3.08
CA CYS A 86 3.93 2.23 3.15
C CYS A 86 3.36 1.95 1.76
N ILE A 87 2.11 1.53 1.73
CA ILE A 87 1.39 1.18 0.50
C ILE A 87 0.28 2.20 0.30
N LEU A 88 0.27 2.86 -0.85
CA LEU A 88 -0.83 3.73 -1.26
C LEU A 88 -1.85 2.94 -2.06
N VAL A 89 -3.12 3.31 -1.94
CA VAL A 89 -4.20 2.73 -2.74
C VAL A 89 -4.88 3.81 -3.56
N GLY A 90 -5.47 3.42 -4.68
CA GLY A 90 -6.24 4.30 -5.54
C GLY A 90 -7.05 3.51 -6.54
N ASP A 91 -8.01 4.17 -7.19
CA ASP A 91 -8.86 3.52 -8.18
C ASP A 91 -8.33 3.63 -9.62
N SER A 92 -7.33 4.46 -9.84
CA SER A 92 -6.69 4.65 -11.15
C SER A 92 -5.21 4.94 -11.00
N ILE A 93 -4.45 4.60 -12.04
CA ILE A 93 -3.03 4.94 -12.17
C ILE A 93 -2.93 6.04 -13.22
N LYS A 94 -2.30 7.17 -12.87
CA LYS A 94 -2.13 8.33 -13.75
C LYS A 94 -0.77 8.99 -13.52
N PHE A 95 -0.40 9.88 -14.41
CA PHE A 95 0.76 10.73 -14.24
C PHE A 95 0.25 12.13 -13.87
N LEU A 96 0.24 12.43 -12.56
CA LEU A 96 -0.36 13.67 -12.04
C LEU A 96 0.62 14.84 -12.05
N ASP A 97 1.91 14.56 -12.14
CA ASP A 97 2.96 15.56 -12.20
C ASP A 97 3.93 15.24 -13.35
N SER A 98 5.02 16.00 -13.45
CA SER A 98 5.94 15.89 -14.59
C SER A 98 7.15 14.98 -14.32
N ASP A 99 7.11 14.14 -13.28
CA ASP A 99 8.26 13.32 -12.91
C ASP A 99 8.36 12.00 -13.68
N ASN A 100 7.38 11.67 -14.53
CA ASN A 100 7.29 10.41 -15.28
C ASN A 100 7.19 9.17 -14.40
N ILE A 101 6.83 9.32 -13.13
CA ILE A 101 6.58 8.21 -12.21
C ILE A 101 5.06 8.08 -12.04
N PRO A 102 4.49 6.86 -12.18
CA PRO A 102 3.06 6.67 -11.99
C PRO A 102 2.58 7.11 -10.60
N ASP A 103 1.37 7.66 -10.57
CA ASP A 103 0.68 8.10 -9.37
C ASP A 103 -0.66 7.39 -9.26
N VAL A 104 -1.29 7.41 -8.08
CA VAL A 104 -2.65 6.88 -7.90
C VAL A 104 -3.62 8.00 -7.55
N THR A 105 -4.88 7.82 -7.95
CA THR A 105 -5.93 8.81 -7.78
C THR A 105 -7.07 8.27 -6.92
N ASN A 106 -7.89 9.18 -6.42
CA ASN A 106 -9.07 8.86 -5.60
C ASN A 106 -8.73 8.05 -4.34
N SER A 107 -7.56 8.30 -3.78
CA SER A 107 -6.96 7.44 -2.78
C SER A 107 -7.78 7.39 -1.49
N LYS A 108 -8.27 8.53 -1.00
CA LYS A 108 -9.07 8.59 0.23
C LYS A 108 -10.36 7.79 0.09
N ALA A 109 -11.08 7.97 -1.01
CA ALA A 109 -12.32 7.25 -1.27
C ALA A 109 -12.06 5.74 -1.42
N THR A 110 -10.98 5.38 -2.10
CA THR A 110 -10.57 3.98 -2.29
C THR A 110 -10.23 3.32 -0.95
N LEU A 111 -9.47 4.00 -0.11
CA LEU A 111 -9.12 3.50 1.22
C LEU A 111 -10.38 3.31 2.09
N ALA A 112 -11.32 4.25 2.03
CA ALA A 112 -12.58 4.13 2.78
C ALA A 112 -13.37 2.90 2.34
N LYS A 113 -13.43 2.62 1.04
CA LYS A 113 -14.10 1.43 0.52
C LYS A 113 -13.38 0.15 0.94
N LEU A 114 -12.04 0.14 0.90
CA LEU A 114 -11.24 -0.99 1.35
C LEU A 114 -11.52 -1.30 2.82
N LEU A 115 -11.52 -0.31 3.67
CA LEU A 115 -11.73 -0.49 5.11
C LEU A 115 -13.11 -1.10 5.42
N LYS A 116 -14.12 -0.79 4.62
CA LYS A 116 -15.46 -1.37 4.78
C LYS A 116 -15.50 -2.86 4.46
N GLU A 117 -14.59 -3.36 3.64
CA GLU A 117 -14.51 -4.78 3.26
C GLU A 117 -13.79 -5.63 4.31
N LEU A 118 -13.17 -5.02 5.31
CA LEU A 118 -12.27 -5.70 6.22
C LEU A 118 -12.86 -5.88 7.61
N PRO A 119 -12.61 -7.03 8.28
CA PRO A 119 -12.81 -7.15 9.73
C PRO A 119 -11.71 -6.37 10.46
N ASP A 120 -11.72 -6.40 11.79
CA ASP A 120 -10.72 -5.67 12.58
C ASP A 120 -9.30 -6.22 12.38
N SER A 121 -9.18 -7.51 12.11
CA SER A 121 -7.89 -8.19 11.95
C SER A 121 -7.99 -9.21 10.81
N PHE A 122 -6.95 -9.33 10.00
CA PHE A 122 -6.96 -10.14 8.79
C PHE A 122 -5.55 -10.49 8.34
N ASN A 123 -5.44 -11.40 7.38
CA ASN A 123 -4.17 -11.78 6.76
C ASN A 123 -3.92 -10.94 5.50
N ILE A 124 -2.63 -10.73 5.18
CA ILE A 124 -2.18 -10.04 3.97
C ILE A 124 -1.13 -10.90 3.29
N GLU A 125 -1.29 -11.09 1.99
CA GLU A 125 -0.33 -11.78 1.13
C GLU A 125 0.14 -10.83 0.04
N ILE A 126 1.45 -10.71 -0.13
CA ILE A 126 2.07 -9.88 -1.19
C ILE A 126 2.91 -10.80 -2.08
N THR A 127 2.63 -10.79 -3.36
CA THR A 127 3.34 -11.63 -4.34
C THR A 127 3.97 -10.82 -5.46
#